data_610fb177f7a641ade7f6b2dd925af255
#
_entry.id   610fb177f7a641ade7f6b2dd925af255
#
_cell.length_a   1.000
_cell.length_b   1.000
_cell.length_c   1.000
_cell.angle_alpha   90.00
_cell.angle_beta   90.00
_cell.angle_gamma   90.00
#
_symmetry.space_group_name_H-M   'P 1'
#
loop_
_entity.id
_entity.type
_entity.pdbx_description
1 polymer ?
#
loop_
_entity_poly.entity_id
_entity_poly.type
_entity_poly.pdbx_seq_one_letter_code
_entity_poly.pdbx_strand_id
1 'polypeptide(L)'
;MKKIGIAVIILAVIGAAVTAGVFFTRHPETTKVERKHEKIKKEGKAYASKYRMNVSLDTKNKVLFGTVRATLKNATDDDLKSICVRNWAAAILQEKTNREKKACKTEITSARIGGHTFQIDKKEDASVLYLSDKNRVLAPVRECVNVEFSFRTEIPKQKKRFGYISYDGHEMYQLSFCFPSISRYQKGAWNENPYVGDNDETYVYEAADYEVTFRHPKKYTIAATGTQHSAQDGTMITGKKLREFAAVLSDDFCRLDAKTGSTTISILGPNYEKNQSYYKYSMQLAKEAVRIFSEKIGSYPFSQLKIVHCFMDSAMEYPGLCMIGMPDVTDFRKIDKDSYGKLEAHVPHEIAHQWFYAAIGND
;
A
#
# COMPACT_ATOMS: atom_id res chain seq x y z
N MET A 1 4.74 32.06 14.44
CA MET A 1 5.63 30.95 14.80
C MET A 1 5.22 29.63 14.11
N LYS A 2 3.92 29.28 14.04
CA LYS A 2 3.46 28.01 13.42
C LYS A 2 3.79 27.81 11.93
N LYS A 3 3.85 28.88 11.13
CA LYS A 3 4.23 28.78 9.70
C LYS A 3 5.72 28.46 9.44
N ILE A 4 6.57 28.74 10.40
CA ILE A 4 8.03 28.51 10.25
C ILE A 4 8.38 27.02 10.44
N GLY A 5 7.68 26.33 11.35
CA GLY A 5 7.89 24.88 11.57
C GLY A 5 7.54 24.03 10.35
N ILE A 6 6.38 24.30 9.73
CA ILE A 6 5.94 23.58 8.53
C ILE A 6 6.89 23.83 7.35
N ALA A 7 7.35 25.11 7.19
CA ALA A 7 8.29 25.44 6.13
C ALA A 7 9.65 24.75 6.30
N VAL A 8 10.12 24.56 7.52
CA VAL A 8 11.41 23.88 7.80
C VAL A 8 11.34 22.39 7.53
N ILE A 9 10.26 21.73 7.92
CA ILE A 9 10.07 20.28 7.68
C ILE A 9 9.88 20.01 6.18
N ILE A 10 9.09 20.85 5.50
CA ILE A 10 8.90 20.75 4.05
C ILE A 10 10.20 21.02 3.30
N LEU A 11 11.02 21.96 3.76
CA LEU A 11 12.34 22.22 3.19
C LEU A 11 13.31 21.05 3.39
N ALA A 12 13.23 20.31 4.50
CA ALA A 12 14.04 19.11 4.71
C ALA A 12 13.70 17.98 3.73
N VAL A 13 12.41 17.75 3.46
CA VAL A 13 11.95 16.74 2.48
C VAL A 13 12.29 17.21 1.04
N ILE A 14 12.09 18.50 0.74
CA ILE A 14 12.47 19.07 -0.56
C ILE A 14 14.00 19.11 -0.70
N GLY A 15 14.73 19.33 0.37
CA GLY A 15 16.20 19.34 0.38
C GLY A 15 16.78 17.97 0.01
N ALA A 16 16.23 16.88 0.50
CA ALA A 16 16.63 15.52 0.13
C ALA A 16 16.30 15.19 -1.34
N ALA A 17 15.13 15.65 -1.82
CA ALA A 17 14.75 15.49 -3.23
C ALA A 17 15.55 16.39 -4.18
N VAL A 18 15.89 17.61 -3.77
CA VAL A 18 16.65 18.58 -4.58
C VAL A 18 18.13 18.21 -4.62
N THR A 19 18.72 17.64 -3.57
CA THR A 19 20.11 17.15 -3.63
C THR A 19 20.25 15.97 -4.59
N ALA A 20 19.24 15.12 -4.74
CA ALA A 20 19.20 14.08 -5.78
C ALA A 20 19.01 14.67 -7.19
N GLY A 21 18.32 15.82 -7.33
CA GLY A 21 18.06 16.51 -8.61
C GLY A 21 19.16 17.49 -9.06
N VAL A 22 19.90 18.08 -8.14
CA VAL A 22 20.95 19.09 -8.46
C VAL A 22 22.20 18.47 -9.07
N PHE A 23 22.40 17.16 -8.99
CA PHE A 23 23.46 16.48 -9.75
C PHE A 23 23.21 16.42 -11.26
N PHE A 24 22.05 16.89 -11.75
CA PHE A 24 21.71 16.86 -13.19
C PHE A 24 21.79 18.22 -13.91
N THR A 25 22.16 19.33 -13.27
CA THR A 25 22.12 20.65 -13.92
C THR A 25 23.47 21.42 -13.88
N ARG A 26 24.58 20.78 -14.26
CA ARG A 26 25.72 21.50 -14.80
C ARG A 26 25.95 21.01 -16.22
N HIS A 27 25.40 21.73 -17.18
CA HIS A 27 25.80 21.60 -18.58
C HIS A 27 27.10 22.36 -18.84
N PRO A 28 28.09 21.71 -19.44
CA PRO A 28 29.04 22.39 -20.29
C PRO A 28 28.48 22.48 -21.72
N GLU A 29 28.86 23.52 -22.40
CA GLU A 29 28.38 23.95 -23.71
C GLU A 29 28.38 22.87 -24.80
N THR A 30 27.39 23.01 -25.65
CA THR A 30 26.99 22.15 -26.76
C THR A 30 28.06 22.04 -27.84
N THR A 31 28.62 20.86 -27.99
CA THR A 31 29.01 20.34 -29.30
C THR A 31 27.92 19.38 -29.78
N LYS A 32 27.35 19.65 -30.97
CA LYS A 32 26.45 18.75 -31.67
C LYS A 32 27.16 17.44 -31.96
N VAL A 33 26.98 16.44 -31.12
CA VAL A 33 27.28 15.06 -31.44
C VAL A 33 25.94 14.44 -31.81
N GLU A 34 25.73 14.07 -33.04
CA GLU A 34 24.63 13.21 -33.48
C GLU A 34 24.67 11.91 -32.67
N ARG A 35 23.84 11.83 -31.62
CA ARG A 35 23.60 10.57 -30.93
C ARG A 35 22.82 9.66 -31.85
N LYS A 36 23.49 8.70 -32.50
CA LYS A 36 22.82 7.48 -32.96
C LYS A 36 21.98 6.99 -31.77
N HIS A 37 20.67 6.99 -31.94
CA HIS A 37 19.75 6.33 -31.02
C HIS A 37 20.05 4.81 -31.07
N GLU A 38 21.02 4.36 -30.29
CA GLU A 38 21.03 2.97 -29.88
C GLU A 38 19.71 2.73 -29.15
N LYS A 39 18.85 1.93 -29.78
CA LYS A 39 17.65 1.42 -29.10
C LYS A 39 18.14 0.68 -27.86
N ILE A 40 18.07 1.36 -26.70
CA ILE A 40 18.27 0.69 -25.41
C ILE A 40 17.26 -0.46 -25.42
N LYS A 41 17.74 -1.70 -25.45
CA LYS A 41 16.90 -2.90 -25.27
C LYS A 41 16.20 -2.71 -23.94
N LYS A 42 14.91 -2.41 -23.93
CA LYS A 42 14.11 -2.43 -22.71
C LYS A 42 14.25 -3.84 -22.17
N GLU A 43 14.81 -4.00 -20.97
CA GLU A 43 14.82 -5.27 -20.28
C GLU A 43 13.36 -5.71 -20.11
N GLY A 44 13.03 -6.92 -20.58
CA GLY A 44 11.71 -7.49 -20.47
C GLY A 44 11.36 -7.73 -19.01
N LYS A 45 10.13 -7.42 -18.65
CA LYS A 45 9.58 -7.65 -17.30
C LYS A 45 8.33 -8.52 -17.43
N ALA A 46 8.05 -9.33 -16.40
CA ALA A 46 6.71 -9.89 -16.19
C ALA A 46 6.18 -9.43 -14.84
N TYR A 47 4.93 -8.99 -14.80
CA TYR A 47 4.30 -8.38 -13.64
C TYR A 47 2.78 -8.43 -13.73
N ALA A 48 2.11 -8.34 -12.58
CA ALA A 48 0.67 -8.18 -12.56
C ALA A 48 0.28 -6.77 -12.99
N SER A 49 -0.49 -6.66 -14.07
CA SER A 49 -0.99 -5.39 -14.60
C SER A 49 -2.39 -5.03 -14.08
N LYS A 50 -3.12 -6.00 -13.55
CA LYS A 50 -4.46 -5.83 -12.98
C LYS A 50 -4.76 -6.85 -11.89
N TYR A 51 -5.46 -6.39 -10.86
CA TYR A 51 -6.05 -7.23 -9.82
C TYR A 51 -7.57 -7.04 -9.77
N ARG A 52 -8.30 -8.14 -9.80
CA ARG A 52 -9.71 -8.20 -9.43
C ARG A 52 -9.84 -9.03 -8.18
N MET A 53 -10.42 -8.45 -7.13
CA MET A 53 -10.48 -9.09 -5.83
C MET A 53 -11.91 -9.12 -5.31
N ASN A 54 -12.33 -10.26 -4.75
CA ASN A 54 -13.52 -10.40 -3.95
C ASN A 54 -13.10 -10.80 -2.55
N VAL A 55 -13.14 -9.86 -1.63
CA VAL A 55 -12.62 -10.00 -0.27
C VAL A 55 -13.76 -9.89 0.72
N SER A 56 -13.74 -10.71 1.76
CA SER A 56 -14.72 -10.69 2.84
C SER A 56 -14.00 -10.64 4.20
N LEU A 57 -14.48 -9.76 5.08
CA LEU A 57 -14.01 -9.63 6.46
C LEU A 57 -15.01 -10.31 7.41
N ASP A 58 -14.57 -11.40 8.03
CA ASP A 58 -15.27 -12.01 9.16
C ASP A 58 -14.78 -11.38 10.47
N THR A 59 -15.55 -10.42 10.98
CA THR A 59 -15.19 -9.69 12.20
C THR A 59 -15.36 -10.53 13.47
N LYS A 60 -16.17 -11.61 13.45
CA LYS A 60 -16.32 -12.53 14.58
C LYS A 60 -15.09 -13.41 14.76
N ASN A 61 -14.58 -13.99 13.67
CA ASN A 61 -13.46 -14.91 13.69
C ASN A 61 -12.11 -14.21 13.41
N LYS A 62 -12.11 -12.88 13.10
CA LYS A 62 -10.94 -12.10 12.76
C LYS A 62 -10.18 -12.67 11.55
N VAL A 63 -10.92 -12.92 10.49
CA VAL A 63 -10.43 -13.57 9.28
C VAL A 63 -10.74 -12.73 8.05
N LEU A 64 -9.76 -12.57 7.20
CA LEU A 64 -9.90 -12.07 5.84
C LEU A 64 -9.80 -13.25 4.88
N PHE A 65 -10.75 -13.36 3.95
CA PHE A 65 -10.73 -14.43 2.96
C PHE A 65 -11.35 -13.97 1.65
N GLY A 66 -11.07 -14.69 0.59
CA GLY A 66 -11.62 -14.33 -0.70
C GLY A 66 -10.87 -14.90 -1.88
N THR A 67 -11.06 -14.26 -3.02
CA THR A 67 -10.40 -14.59 -4.28
C THR A 67 -9.68 -13.38 -4.86
N VAL A 68 -8.51 -13.64 -5.42
CA VAL A 68 -7.71 -12.68 -6.18
C VAL A 68 -7.54 -13.24 -7.59
N ARG A 69 -7.90 -12.46 -8.61
CA ARG A 69 -7.54 -12.72 -10.00
C ARG A 69 -6.54 -11.65 -10.43
N ALA A 70 -5.31 -12.07 -10.66
CA ALA A 70 -4.25 -11.22 -11.17
C ALA A 70 -4.08 -11.44 -12.69
N THR A 71 -4.00 -10.39 -13.47
CA THR A 71 -3.60 -10.47 -14.87
C THR A 71 -2.10 -10.26 -14.96
N LEU A 72 -1.36 -11.35 -15.09
CA LEU A 72 0.09 -11.36 -15.31
C LEU A 72 0.37 -11.04 -16.78
N LYS A 73 1.11 -9.98 -17.03
CA LYS A 73 1.65 -9.63 -18.35
C LYS A 73 3.09 -10.12 -18.44
N ASN A 74 3.36 -11.05 -19.33
CA ASN A 74 4.72 -11.45 -19.66
C ASN A 74 5.24 -10.58 -20.82
N ALA A 75 6.00 -9.54 -20.49
CA ALA A 75 6.65 -8.68 -21.48
C ALA A 75 8.14 -9.01 -21.66
N THR A 76 8.56 -10.23 -21.28
CA THR A 76 9.92 -10.79 -21.49
C THR A 76 10.05 -11.44 -22.85
N ASP A 77 11.24 -11.92 -23.17
CA ASP A 77 11.52 -12.73 -24.34
C ASP A 77 11.51 -14.26 -24.01
N ASP A 78 11.12 -14.63 -22.78
CA ASP A 78 11.12 -16.00 -22.29
C ASP A 78 9.71 -16.49 -21.96
N ASP A 79 9.46 -17.77 -22.22
CA ASP A 79 8.31 -18.50 -21.71
C ASP A 79 8.50 -18.79 -20.21
N LEU A 80 7.60 -18.32 -19.36
CA LEU A 80 7.69 -18.53 -17.92
C LEU A 80 7.02 -19.86 -17.53
N LYS A 81 7.82 -20.81 -17.03
CA LYS A 81 7.37 -22.13 -16.54
C LYS A 81 7.04 -22.13 -15.04
N SER A 82 7.31 -21.04 -14.36
CA SER A 82 6.94 -20.84 -12.96
C SER A 82 6.46 -19.41 -12.72
N ILE A 83 5.60 -19.22 -11.73
CA ILE A 83 5.10 -17.91 -11.30
C ILE A 83 5.34 -17.79 -9.81
N CYS A 84 6.11 -16.77 -9.41
CA CYS A 84 6.34 -16.44 -8.01
C CYS A 84 5.17 -15.62 -7.45
N VAL A 85 4.61 -16.11 -6.37
CA VAL A 85 3.51 -15.48 -5.62
C VAL A 85 4.03 -15.05 -4.25
N ARG A 86 3.73 -13.83 -3.86
CA ARG A 86 4.06 -13.30 -2.54
C ARG A 86 2.84 -13.37 -1.64
N ASN A 87 3.01 -13.99 -0.47
CA ASN A 87 2.04 -14.04 0.59
C ASN A 87 2.63 -13.38 1.85
N TRP A 88 2.75 -12.06 1.82
CA TRP A 88 3.46 -11.27 2.82
C TRP A 88 2.96 -11.51 4.25
N ALA A 89 1.66 -11.76 4.43
CA ALA A 89 1.09 -12.06 5.73
C ALA A 89 1.78 -13.25 6.43
N ALA A 90 2.36 -14.21 5.66
CA ALA A 90 3.08 -15.34 6.22
C ALA A 90 4.42 -14.96 6.87
N ALA A 91 5.02 -13.84 6.48
CA ALA A 91 6.27 -13.34 7.05
C ALA A 91 6.04 -12.39 8.24
N ILE A 92 4.81 -11.88 8.42
CA ILE A 92 4.48 -10.97 9.51
C ILE A 92 4.41 -11.74 10.83
N LEU A 93 5.23 -11.34 11.79
CA LEU A 93 5.26 -11.95 13.11
C LEU A 93 4.22 -11.30 14.02
N GLN A 94 3.40 -12.12 14.68
CA GLN A 94 2.47 -11.68 15.71
C GLN A 94 3.23 -11.29 16.97
N GLU A 95 2.84 -10.20 17.60
CA GLU A 95 3.28 -9.86 18.95
C GLU A 95 2.60 -10.80 19.97
N LYS A 96 3.38 -11.59 20.67
CA LYS A 96 2.92 -12.38 21.82
C LYS A 96 3.51 -11.84 23.10
N THR A 97 2.70 -11.91 24.15
CA THR A 97 3.08 -11.49 25.52
C THR A 97 4.22 -12.28 26.14
N ASN A 98 4.58 -13.44 25.57
CA ASN A 98 5.62 -14.34 26.12
C ASN A 98 6.64 -14.71 25.03
N ARG A 99 7.55 -13.81 24.69
CA ARG A 99 8.81 -14.02 23.92
C ARG A 99 8.77 -14.93 22.66
N GLU A 100 7.71 -15.68 22.42
CA GLU A 100 7.54 -16.48 21.21
C GLU A 100 6.82 -15.68 20.12
N LYS A 101 7.55 -15.30 19.08
CA LYS A 101 6.99 -14.71 17.87
C LYS A 101 6.41 -15.83 17.02
N LYS A 102 5.14 -15.74 16.64
CA LYS A 102 4.48 -16.69 15.74
C LYS A 102 4.07 -15.98 14.46
N ALA A 103 4.35 -16.61 13.32
CA ALA A 103 3.87 -16.10 12.03
C ALA A 103 2.33 -16.04 11.98
N CYS A 104 1.79 -15.08 11.23
CA CYS A 104 0.35 -15.03 10.97
C CYS A 104 -0.10 -16.27 10.22
N LYS A 105 -1.23 -16.83 10.62
CA LYS A 105 -1.81 -17.95 9.90
C LYS A 105 -2.46 -17.44 8.62
N THR A 106 -1.85 -17.76 7.51
CA THR A 106 -2.35 -17.45 6.18
C THR A 106 -2.08 -18.61 5.24
N GLU A 107 -3.01 -18.84 4.33
CA GLU A 107 -2.89 -19.88 3.32
C GLU A 107 -3.49 -19.43 1.99
N ILE A 108 -2.91 -19.89 0.92
CA ILE A 108 -3.52 -19.90 -0.40
C ILE A 108 -4.16 -21.28 -0.56
N THR A 109 -5.49 -21.33 -0.54
CA THR A 109 -6.25 -22.60 -0.53
C THR A 109 -6.41 -23.20 -1.91
N SER A 110 -6.26 -22.39 -2.96
CA SER A 110 -6.20 -22.85 -4.34
C SER A 110 -5.49 -21.84 -5.23
N ALA A 111 -4.87 -22.34 -6.31
CA ALA A 111 -4.30 -21.52 -7.38
C ALA A 111 -4.68 -22.10 -8.74
N ARG A 112 -5.11 -21.26 -9.69
CA ARG A 112 -5.59 -21.67 -11.03
C ARG A 112 -5.07 -20.75 -12.10
N ILE A 113 -4.72 -21.32 -13.26
CA ILE A 113 -4.35 -20.59 -14.48
C ILE A 113 -5.09 -21.24 -15.64
N GLY A 114 -5.83 -20.45 -16.43
CA GLY A 114 -6.59 -20.96 -17.57
C GLY A 114 -7.59 -22.09 -17.22
N GLY A 115 -8.14 -22.07 -15.99
CA GLY A 115 -9.06 -23.10 -15.49
C GLY A 115 -8.38 -24.32 -14.87
N HIS A 116 -7.07 -24.52 -15.05
CA HIS A 116 -6.31 -25.61 -14.44
C HIS A 116 -5.83 -25.25 -13.03
N THR A 117 -5.95 -26.19 -12.09
CA THR A 117 -5.43 -26.05 -10.73
C THR A 117 -3.95 -26.43 -10.68
N PHE A 118 -3.16 -25.65 -9.95
CA PHE A 118 -1.73 -25.85 -9.78
C PHE A 118 -1.39 -26.14 -8.33
N GLN A 119 -0.37 -26.94 -8.11
CA GLN A 119 0.25 -27.13 -6.80
C GLN A 119 0.99 -25.85 -6.42
N ILE A 120 0.99 -25.54 -5.13
CA ILE A 120 1.66 -24.41 -4.55
C ILE A 120 2.89 -24.92 -3.80
N ASP A 121 4.07 -24.62 -4.32
CA ASP A 121 5.33 -24.99 -3.71
C ASP A 121 5.79 -23.85 -2.79
N LYS A 122 5.98 -24.13 -1.50
CA LYS A 122 6.47 -23.18 -0.50
C LYS A 122 7.98 -23.19 -0.45
N LYS A 123 8.59 -22.03 -0.35
CA LYS A 123 10.02 -21.87 -0.09
C LYS A 123 10.29 -21.83 1.43
N GLU A 124 11.57 -21.75 1.80
CA GLU A 124 12.00 -21.54 3.19
C GLU A 124 11.41 -20.23 3.75
N ASP A 125 11.47 -19.15 3.00
CA ASP A 125 10.68 -17.94 3.27
C ASP A 125 9.21 -18.24 2.97
N ALA A 126 8.38 -18.35 4.01
CA ALA A 126 6.97 -18.66 3.90
C ALA A 126 6.15 -17.62 3.11
N SER A 127 6.69 -16.43 2.88
CA SER A 127 6.07 -15.41 2.03
C SER A 127 6.29 -15.65 0.54
N VAL A 128 7.20 -16.56 0.16
CA VAL A 128 7.56 -16.89 -1.22
C VAL A 128 6.95 -18.25 -1.60
N LEU A 129 6.10 -18.21 -2.60
CA LEU A 129 5.39 -19.39 -3.10
C LEU A 129 5.60 -19.49 -4.62
N TYR A 130 5.61 -20.69 -5.14
CA TYR A 130 5.69 -20.91 -6.58
C TYR A 130 4.52 -21.74 -7.09
N LEU A 131 3.99 -21.29 -8.22
CA LEU A 131 3.21 -22.14 -9.11
C LEU A 131 4.16 -22.62 -10.18
N SER A 132 4.25 -23.93 -10.41
CA SER A 132 5.11 -24.52 -11.41
C SER A 132 4.45 -25.72 -12.07
N ASP A 133 4.81 -25.97 -13.32
CA ASP A 133 4.48 -27.20 -14.05
C ASP A 133 5.66 -27.55 -14.95
N LYS A 134 6.19 -28.76 -14.80
CA LYS A 134 7.36 -29.22 -15.58
C LYS A 134 7.06 -29.32 -17.08
N ASN A 135 5.79 -29.52 -17.44
CA ASN A 135 5.36 -29.84 -18.80
C ASN A 135 4.62 -28.68 -19.49
N ARG A 136 4.39 -27.56 -18.79
CA ARG A 136 3.59 -26.45 -19.31
C ARG A 136 4.32 -25.11 -19.16
N VAL A 137 4.11 -24.27 -20.15
CA VAL A 137 4.38 -22.83 -20.04
C VAL A 137 3.21 -22.20 -19.33
N LEU A 138 3.47 -21.51 -18.20
CA LEU A 138 2.44 -20.87 -17.40
C LEU A 138 2.11 -19.46 -17.90
N ALA A 139 3.12 -18.74 -18.40
CA ALA A 139 2.94 -17.44 -19.04
C ALA A 139 3.79 -17.36 -20.31
N PRO A 140 3.20 -17.57 -21.50
CA PRO A 140 3.90 -17.50 -22.78
C PRO A 140 4.48 -16.10 -23.04
N VAL A 141 5.51 -16.06 -23.86
CA VAL A 141 6.16 -14.83 -24.34
C VAL A 141 5.12 -13.85 -24.92
N ARG A 142 5.16 -12.59 -24.47
CA ARG A 142 4.30 -11.49 -24.96
C ARG A 142 2.80 -11.69 -24.77
N GLU A 143 2.41 -12.58 -23.82
CA GLU A 143 1.01 -12.83 -23.51
C GLU A 143 0.61 -12.34 -22.12
N CYS A 144 -0.70 -12.23 -21.93
CA CYS A 144 -1.30 -11.99 -20.62
C CYS A 144 -2.04 -13.25 -20.17
N VAL A 145 -1.80 -13.68 -18.94
CA VAL A 145 -2.49 -14.81 -18.33
C VAL A 145 -3.20 -14.39 -17.04
N ASN A 146 -4.37 -14.97 -16.79
CA ASN A 146 -5.07 -14.76 -15.53
C ASN A 146 -4.67 -15.85 -14.53
N VAL A 147 -4.14 -15.43 -13.41
CA VAL A 147 -3.79 -16.27 -12.27
C VAL A 147 -4.80 -16.01 -11.16
N GLU A 148 -5.48 -17.04 -10.71
CA GLU A 148 -6.52 -16.96 -9.70
C GLU A 148 -6.06 -17.64 -8.42
N PHE A 149 -6.30 -16.99 -7.28
CA PHE A 149 -6.00 -17.52 -5.96
C PHE A 149 -7.25 -17.46 -5.09
N SER A 150 -7.48 -18.49 -4.28
CA SER A 150 -8.33 -18.40 -3.10
C SER A 150 -7.44 -18.36 -1.87
N PHE A 151 -7.75 -17.48 -0.93
CA PHE A 151 -6.91 -17.28 0.24
C PHE A 151 -7.74 -17.12 1.52
N ARG A 152 -7.09 -17.39 2.64
CA ARG A 152 -7.60 -17.19 3.98
C ARG A 152 -6.47 -16.73 4.89
N THR A 153 -6.67 -15.60 5.59
CA THR A 153 -5.66 -14.99 6.47
C THR A 153 -6.31 -14.65 7.82
N GLU A 154 -5.76 -15.14 8.92
CA GLU A 154 -6.15 -14.72 10.26
C GLU A 154 -5.53 -13.36 10.56
N ILE A 155 -6.33 -12.41 11.04
CA ILE A 155 -5.89 -11.05 11.37
C ILE A 155 -5.41 -11.06 12.81
N PRO A 156 -4.13 -10.77 13.09
CA PRO A 156 -3.60 -10.78 14.43
C PRO A 156 -4.08 -9.56 15.24
N LYS A 157 -4.19 -9.72 16.55
CA LYS A 157 -4.42 -8.60 17.46
C LYS A 157 -3.09 -7.90 17.73
N GLN A 158 -2.83 -6.82 17.03
CA GLN A 158 -1.57 -6.05 17.14
C GLN A 158 -1.71 -4.64 16.58
N LYS A 159 -0.84 -3.74 17.03
CA LYS A 159 -0.79 -2.32 16.70
C LYS A 159 0.21 -2.05 15.58
N LYS A 160 -0.02 -2.67 14.42
CA LYS A 160 0.83 -2.60 13.23
C LYS A 160 -0.03 -2.36 12.00
N ARG A 161 0.62 -2.09 10.85
CA ARG A 161 -0.07 -1.90 9.57
C ARG A 161 -0.88 -3.11 9.07
N PHE A 162 -0.66 -4.30 9.67
CA PHE A 162 -1.53 -5.47 9.49
C PHE A 162 -1.94 -6.00 10.87
N GLY A 163 -3.23 -5.86 11.22
CA GLY A 163 -3.76 -6.30 12.50
C GLY A 163 -5.15 -5.73 12.78
N TYR A 164 -5.67 -6.05 13.97
CA TYR A 164 -6.85 -5.41 14.52
C TYR A 164 -6.63 -4.99 15.97
N ILE A 165 -7.36 -3.97 16.38
CA ILE A 165 -7.37 -3.44 17.75
C ILE A 165 -8.81 -3.30 18.21
N SER A 166 -9.06 -3.64 19.48
CA SER A 166 -10.31 -3.31 20.17
C SER A 166 -10.06 -2.14 21.14
N TYR A 167 -10.93 -1.15 21.12
CA TYR A 167 -10.86 0.04 21.99
C TYR A 167 -12.28 0.54 22.30
N ASP A 168 -12.57 0.81 23.54
CA ASP A 168 -13.85 1.36 24.02
C ASP A 168 -15.11 0.65 23.47
N GLY A 169 -15.04 -0.67 23.26
CA GLY A 169 -16.13 -1.45 22.69
C GLY A 169 -16.20 -1.45 21.15
N HIS A 170 -15.31 -0.73 20.50
CA HIS A 170 -15.16 -0.63 19.05
C HIS A 170 -13.96 -1.43 18.53
N GLU A 171 -13.86 -1.54 17.21
CA GLU A 171 -12.76 -2.23 16.55
C GLU A 171 -12.23 -1.45 15.34
N MET A 172 -10.90 -1.51 15.18
CA MET A 172 -10.22 -1.03 13.98
C MET A 172 -9.39 -2.17 13.37
N TYR A 173 -9.49 -2.34 12.06
CA TYR A 173 -8.71 -3.28 11.27
C TYR A 173 -7.80 -2.50 10.33
N GLN A 174 -6.50 -2.76 10.42
CA GLN A 174 -5.45 -2.20 9.57
C GLN A 174 -5.00 -3.32 8.63
N LEU A 175 -5.27 -3.21 7.35
CA LEU A 175 -5.19 -4.30 6.39
C LEU A 175 -4.25 -3.95 5.23
N SER A 176 -2.95 -4.12 5.46
CA SER A 176 -1.92 -4.13 4.42
C SER A 176 -1.33 -5.53 4.28
N PHE A 177 -0.80 -5.88 3.10
CA PHE A 177 -0.20 -7.19 2.81
C PHE A 177 -1.09 -8.42 3.07
N CYS A 178 -2.38 -8.23 3.09
CA CYS A 178 -3.34 -9.23 3.58
C CYS A 178 -3.84 -10.20 2.49
N PHE A 179 -3.38 -10.09 1.26
CA PHE A 179 -3.75 -10.97 0.14
C PHE A 179 -2.54 -11.33 -0.72
N PRO A 180 -2.61 -12.48 -1.44
CA PRO A 180 -1.53 -12.90 -2.34
C PRO A 180 -1.36 -11.94 -3.52
N SER A 181 -0.12 -11.66 -3.89
CA SER A 181 0.24 -10.87 -5.05
C SER A 181 1.27 -11.61 -5.92
N ILE A 182 1.35 -11.26 -7.20
CA ILE A 182 2.38 -11.80 -8.10
C ILE A 182 3.64 -10.96 -7.94
N SER A 183 4.78 -11.62 -7.79
CA SER A 183 6.08 -10.97 -7.76
C SER A 183 6.45 -10.35 -9.12
N ARG A 184 7.44 -9.50 -9.16
CA ARG A 184 8.04 -9.00 -10.39
C ARG A 184 9.11 -9.97 -10.90
N TYR A 185 9.06 -10.30 -12.18
CA TYR A 185 10.13 -10.99 -12.90
C TYR A 185 10.92 -9.99 -13.72
N GLN A 186 12.23 -9.99 -13.58
CA GLN A 186 13.12 -9.11 -14.31
C GLN A 186 14.54 -9.70 -14.34
N LYS A 187 15.29 -9.49 -15.44
CA LYS A 187 16.68 -9.99 -15.59
C LYS A 187 16.80 -11.51 -15.41
N GLY A 188 15.80 -12.27 -15.84
CA GLY A 188 15.81 -13.75 -15.76
C GLY A 188 15.39 -14.33 -14.41
N ALA A 189 14.95 -13.52 -13.44
CA ALA A 189 14.59 -14.00 -12.11
C ALA A 189 13.33 -13.32 -11.55
N TRP A 190 12.60 -14.03 -10.71
CA TRP A 190 11.56 -13.48 -9.85
C TRP A 190 12.18 -12.76 -8.67
N ASN A 191 11.58 -11.64 -8.24
CA ASN A 191 11.98 -10.96 -7.01
C ASN A 191 11.51 -11.77 -5.80
N GLU A 192 12.45 -12.28 -5.03
CA GLU A 192 12.25 -13.06 -3.80
C GLU A 192 12.75 -12.31 -2.56
N ASN A 193 12.93 -11.00 -2.62
CA ASN A 193 13.41 -10.23 -1.47
C ASN A 193 12.60 -10.56 -0.22
N PRO A 194 13.26 -10.85 0.92
CA PRO A 194 12.56 -11.22 2.14
C PRO A 194 11.78 -10.03 2.71
N TYR A 195 10.80 -10.32 3.56
CA TYR A 195 10.15 -9.29 4.37
C TYR A 195 11.13 -8.86 5.48
N VAL A 196 11.47 -7.59 5.53
CA VAL A 196 12.47 -7.05 6.50
C VAL A 196 11.86 -6.33 7.69
N GLY A 197 10.56 -6.27 7.80
CA GLY A 197 9.86 -5.66 8.94
C GLY A 197 8.90 -4.54 8.56
N ASP A 198 8.37 -3.88 9.59
CA ASP A 198 7.29 -2.90 9.40
C ASP A 198 7.78 -1.53 8.93
N ASN A 199 9.09 -1.25 9.02
CA ASN A 199 9.68 0.05 8.72
C ASN A 199 10.49 0.06 7.41
N ASP A 200 10.56 -1.07 6.71
CA ASP A 200 11.34 -1.20 5.48
C ASP A 200 10.45 -1.60 4.30
N GLU A 201 10.76 -1.03 3.13
CA GLU A 201 10.06 -1.25 1.88
C GLU A 201 10.94 -1.99 0.87
N THR A 202 11.15 -3.29 1.13
CA THR A 202 11.96 -4.13 0.24
C THR A 202 11.18 -4.76 -0.90
N TYR A 203 9.87 -4.52 -0.95
CA TYR A 203 9.03 -5.11 -1.99
C TYR A 203 8.85 -4.14 -3.14
N VAL A 204 9.28 -4.58 -4.28
CA VAL A 204 9.08 -3.83 -5.53
C VAL A 204 7.80 -4.29 -6.19
N TYR A 205 6.79 -3.43 -6.19
CA TYR A 205 5.56 -3.63 -6.94
C TYR A 205 5.56 -2.81 -8.21
N GLU A 206 5.18 -3.44 -9.33
CA GLU A 206 4.76 -2.69 -10.51
C GLU A 206 3.36 -2.13 -10.30
N ALA A 207 3.11 -0.94 -10.84
CA ALA A 207 1.79 -0.33 -10.73
C ALA A 207 0.74 -1.12 -11.52
N ALA A 208 -0.37 -1.46 -10.88
CA ALA A 208 -1.46 -2.24 -11.43
C ALA A 208 -2.82 -1.54 -11.28
N ASP A 209 -3.79 -1.93 -12.08
CA ASP A 209 -5.17 -1.52 -11.90
C ASP A 209 -5.86 -2.44 -10.89
N TYR A 210 -6.66 -1.87 -9.99
CA TYR A 210 -7.40 -2.60 -8.96
C TYR A 210 -8.90 -2.43 -9.12
N GLU A 211 -9.63 -3.56 -9.04
CA GLU A 211 -11.08 -3.66 -8.93
C GLU A 211 -11.38 -4.57 -7.73
N VAL A 212 -11.83 -3.99 -6.63
CA VAL A 212 -12.02 -4.73 -5.36
C VAL A 212 -13.45 -4.63 -4.90
N THR A 213 -14.11 -5.77 -4.70
CA THR A 213 -15.35 -5.87 -3.94
C THR A 213 -15.00 -6.31 -2.53
N PHE A 214 -15.14 -5.41 -1.57
CA PHE A 214 -14.81 -5.65 -0.18
C PHE A 214 -16.09 -5.79 0.65
N ARG A 215 -16.43 -7.01 1.07
CA ARG A 215 -17.59 -7.31 1.89
C ARG A 215 -17.25 -7.15 3.37
N HIS A 216 -18.02 -6.35 4.07
CA HIS A 216 -17.87 -6.11 5.50
C HIS A 216 -19.24 -5.80 6.13
N PRO A 217 -19.43 -5.98 7.46
CA PRO A 217 -20.66 -5.59 8.13
C PRO A 217 -20.94 -4.09 7.95
N LYS A 218 -22.22 -3.73 7.77
CA LYS A 218 -22.65 -2.35 7.48
C LYS A 218 -22.23 -1.31 8.51
N LYS A 219 -22.01 -1.73 9.77
CA LYS A 219 -21.54 -0.83 10.82
C LYS A 219 -20.11 -0.33 10.62
N TYR A 220 -19.29 -0.98 9.79
CA TYR A 220 -17.92 -0.56 9.52
C TYR A 220 -17.86 0.42 8.38
N THR A 221 -17.09 1.49 8.58
CA THR A 221 -16.63 2.39 7.52
C THR A 221 -15.25 1.95 7.07
N ILE A 222 -15.03 1.89 5.76
CA ILE A 222 -13.74 1.55 5.17
C ILE A 222 -13.07 2.79 4.57
N ALA A 223 -11.77 2.92 4.77
CA ALA A 223 -10.88 3.80 4.03
C ALA A 223 -9.85 2.93 3.30
N ALA A 224 -9.78 3.00 1.98
CA ALA A 224 -8.90 2.16 1.18
C ALA A 224 -8.19 2.96 0.08
N THR A 225 -7.10 2.42 -0.44
CA THR A 225 -6.47 2.91 -1.68
C THR A 225 -7.48 2.90 -2.83
N GLY A 226 -7.47 3.92 -3.67
CA GLY A 226 -8.41 4.07 -4.80
C GLY A 226 -9.73 4.74 -4.43
N THR A 227 -10.65 4.79 -5.40
CA THR A 227 -11.97 5.42 -5.30
C THR A 227 -13.00 4.41 -4.80
N GLN A 228 -13.80 4.80 -3.82
CA GLN A 228 -14.78 3.95 -3.14
C GLN A 228 -16.20 4.29 -3.56
N HIS A 229 -17.01 3.25 -3.76
CA HIS A 229 -18.43 3.33 -4.07
C HIS A 229 -19.18 2.35 -3.15
N SER A 230 -20.31 2.79 -2.60
CA SER A 230 -21.15 1.90 -1.78
C SER A 230 -21.67 0.74 -2.62
N ALA A 231 -21.69 -0.45 -2.05
CA ALA A 231 -22.30 -1.64 -2.60
C ALA A 231 -23.29 -2.24 -1.62
N GLN A 232 -24.12 -3.18 -2.06
CA GLN A 232 -25.19 -3.78 -1.24
C GLN A 232 -24.65 -4.41 0.05
N ASP A 233 -23.53 -5.16 -0.07
CA ASP A 233 -22.93 -5.92 1.04
C ASP A 233 -21.51 -5.50 1.36
N GLY A 234 -21.21 -4.19 1.23
CA GLY A 234 -19.87 -3.67 1.49
C GLY A 234 -19.48 -2.47 0.61
N THR A 235 -18.26 -2.47 0.09
CA THR A 235 -17.72 -1.37 -0.69
C THR A 235 -17.04 -1.89 -1.96
N MET A 236 -17.34 -1.28 -3.09
CA MET A 236 -16.60 -1.47 -4.33
C MET A 236 -15.51 -0.40 -4.42
N ILE A 237 -14.29 -0.81 -4.74
CA ILE A 237 -13.12 0.06 -4.79
C ILE A 237 -12.44 -0.11 -6.14
N THR A 238 -12.13 1.00 -6.79
CA THR A 238 -11.42 0.99 -8.07
C THR A 238 -10.21 1.92 -8.00
N GLY A 239 -9.12 1.51 -8.63
CA GLY A 239 -7.93 2.34 -8.74
C GLY A 239 -7.11 1.97 -9.95
N LYS A 240 -6.44 2.96 -10.54
CA LYS A 240 -5.56 2.76 -11.70
C LYS A 240 -4.13 3.06 -11.30
N LYS A 241 -3.21 2.24 -11.80
CA LYS A 241 -1.77 2.40 -11.61
C LYS A 241 -1.38 2.55 -10.13
N LEU A 242 -2.02 1.78 -9.25
CA LEU A 242 -1.66 1.71 -7.84
C LEU A 242 -0.57 0.66 -7.65
N ARG A 243 0.45 0.96 -6.84
CA ARG A 243 1.53 -0.01 -6.55
C ARG A 243 1.05 -1.12 -5.65
N GLU A 244 0.16 -0.81 -4.73
CA GLU A 244 -0.40 -1.78 -3.81
C GLU A 244 -1.80 -1.38 -3.33
N PHE A 245 -2.46 -2.28 -2.63
CA PHE A 245 -3.78 -2.07 -2.05
C PHE A 245 -3.72 -2.24 -0.54
N ALA A 246 -4.21 -1.24 0.18
CA ALA A 246 -4.40 -1.28 1.62
C ALA A 246 -5.77 -0.73 2.00
N ALA A 247 -6.25 -1.11 3.18
CA ALA A 247 -7.51 -0.62 3.73
C ALA A 247 -7.46 -0.52 5.26
N VAL A 248 -8.20 0.43 5.80
CA VAL A 248 -8.49 0.52 7.24
C VAL A 248 -10.00 0.52 7.41
N LEU A 249 -10.51 -0.29 8.33
CA LEU A 249 -11.93 -0.35 8.67
C LEU A 249 -12.12 -0.06 10.16
N SER A 250 -13.13 0.72 10.50
CA SER A 250 -13.57 0.87 11.89
C SER A 250 -15.08 1.04 11.95
N ASP A 251 -15.68 0.61 13.05
CA ASP A 251 -17.09 0.87 13.38
C ASP A 251 -17.27 2.16 14.20
N ASP A 252 -16.19 2.94 14.36
CA ASP A 252 -16.16 4.17 15.14
C ASP A 252 -15.34 5.29 14.48
N PHE A 253 -15.36 5.40 13.15
CA PHE A 253 -14.68 6.53 12.51
C PHE A 253 -15.48 7.84 12.61
N CYS A 254 -14.81 8.87 13.13
CA CYS A 254 -15.16 10.23 12.73
C CYS A 254 -14.50 10.54 11.37
N ARG A 255 -15.12 11.40 10.57
CA ARG A 255 -14.62 11.78 9.25
C ARG A 255 -14.75 13.28 9.01
N LEU A 256 -13.68 13.88 8.51
CA LEU A 256 -13.64 15.27 8.03
C LEU A 256 -13.21 15.27 6.56
N ASP A 257 -13.99 15.95 5.72
CA ASP A 257 -13.69 16.09 4.29
C ASP A 257 -13.38 17.53 3.92
N ALA A 258 -12.43 17.73 3.01
CA ALA A 258 -12.14 19.02 2.40
C ALA A 258 -11.61 18.84 0.98
N LYS A 259 -11.56 19.93 0.20
CA LYS A 259 -10.98 19.95 -1.14
C LYS A 259 -9.75 20.86 -1.19
N THR A 260 -8.78 20.46 -1.99
CA THR A 260 -7.63 21.26 -2.38
C THR A 260 -7.42 21.06 -3.88
N GLY A 261 -7.71 22.11 -4.68
CA GLY A 261 -7.81 21.96 -6.14
C GLY A 261 -8.86 20.91 -6.53
N SER A 262 -8.48 19.95 -7.35
CA SER A 262 -9.33 18.81 -7.76
C SER A 262 -9.31 17.63 -6.78
N THR A 263 -8.43 17.66 -5.76
CA THR A 263 -8.24 16.55 -4.82
C THR A 263 -9.19 16.67 -3.64
N THR A 264 -9.92 15.58 -3.34
CA THR A 264 -10.67 15.45 -2.09
C THR A 264 -9.77 14.85 -1.03
N ILE A 265 -9.63 15.53 0.11
CA ILE A 265 -8.87 15.06 1.28
C ILE A 265 -9.86 14.64 2.36
N SER A 266 -9.70 13.44 2.90
CA SER A 266 -10.49 12.91 4.01
C SER A 266 -9.58 12.58 5.17
N ILE A 267 -9.88 13.10 6.37
CA ILE A 267 -9.24 12.68 7.62
C ILE A 267 -10.21 11.76 8.35
N LEU A 268 -9.74 10.59 8.76
CA LEU A 268 -10.50 9.63 9.54
C LEU A 268 -9.72 9.25 10.80
N GLY A 269 -10.41 8.94 11.88
CA GLY A 269 -9.82 8.47 13.12
C GLY A 269 -10.90 8.06 14.13
N PRO A 270 -10.52 7.51 15.30
CA PRO A 270 -11.46 7.20 16.37
C PRO A 270 -12.35 8.39 16.75
N ASN A 271 -13.64 8.13 16.91
CA ASN A 271 -14.63 9.16 17.17
C ASN A 271 -14.61 9.62 18.63
N TYR A 272 -13.78 10.60 18.93
CA TYR A 272 -13.67 11.20 20.24
C TYR A 272 -13.67 12.73 20.12
N GLU A 273 -14.61 13.38 20.79
CA GLU A 273 -14.87 14.83 20.63
C GLU A 273 -13.61 15.69 20.83
N LYS A 274 -12.81 15.38 21.85
CA LYS A 274 -11.57 16.13 22.15
C LYS A 274 -10.51 16.00 21.07
N ASN A 275 -10.57 14.98 20.21
CA ASN A 275 -9.64 14.79 19.10
C ASN A 275 -9.99 15.60 17.86
N GLN A 276 -11.14 16.28 17.83
CA GLN A 276 -11.58 17.07 16.67
C GLN A 276 -10.59 18.18 16.28
N SER A 277 -9.98 18.85 17.26
CA SER A 277 -8.96 19.88 16.99
C SER A 277 -7.70 19.27 16.37
N TYR A 278 -7.29 18.08 16.80
CA TYR A 278 -6.17 17.34 16.26
C TYR A 278 -6.42 16.93 14.80
N TYR A 279 -7.60 16.40 14.49
CA TYR A 279 -7.98 16.05 13.12
C TYR A 279 -8.13 17.27 12.21
N LYS A 280 -8.65 18.39 12.72
CA LYS A 280 -8.69 19.66 11.97
C LYS A 280 -7.28 20.17 11.66
N TYR A 281 -6.35 20.01 12.60
CA TYR A 281 -4.95 20.37 12.36
C TYR A 281 -4.28 19.45 11.33
N SER A 282 -4.52 18.14 11.42
CA SER A 282 -4.09 17.18 10.39
C SER A 282 -4.61 17.57 9.00
N MET A 283 -5.88 18.01 8.89
CA MET A 283 -6.46 18.49 7.64
C MET A 283 -5.74 19.76 7.12
N GLN A 284 -5.38 20.70 8.00
CA GLN A 284 -4.66 21.90 7.60
C GLN A 284 -3.28 21.57 7.04
N LEU A 285 -2.54 20.68 7.71
CA LEU A 285 -1.25 20.18 7.26
C LEU A 285 -1.36 19.47 5.90
N ALA A 286 -2.36 18.62 5.74
CA ALA A 286 -2.59 17.88 4.50
C ALA A 286 -2.89 18.81 3.32
N LYS A 287 -3.76 19.80 3.50
CA LYS A 287 -4.07 20.78 2.47
C LYS A 287 -2.84 21.57 2.04
N GLU A 288 -2.05 22.02 3.01
CA GLU A 288 -0.84 22.81 2.75
C GLU A 288 0.23 21.95 2.05
N ALA A 289 0.46 20.71 2.51
CA ALA A 289 1.40 19.79 1.89
C ALA A 289 1.00 19.48 0.42
N VAL A 290 -0.26 19.12 0.17
CA VAL A 290 -0.75 18.86 -1.19
C VAL A 290 -0.59 20.09 -2.08
N ARG A 291 -0.90 21.30 -1.57
CA ARG A 291 -0.72 22.56 -2.31
C ARG A 291 0.75 22.79 -2.67
N ILE A 292 1.64 22.76 -1.67
CA ILE A 292 3.08 23.05 -1.88
C ILE A 292 3.71 22.02 -2.82
N PHE A 293 3.48 20.72 -2.58
CA PHE A 293 4.06 19.69 -3.43
C PHE A 293 3.49 19.74 -4.86
N SER A 294 2.20 20.06 -5.01
CA SER A 294 1.62 20.22 -6.35
C SER A 294 2.24 21.41 -7.10
N GLU A 295 2.58 22.50 -6.41
CA GLU A 295 3.24 23.67 -7.00
C GLU A 295 4.72 23.42 -7.32
N LYS A 296 5.42 22.66 -6.48
CA LYS A 296 6.88 22.49 -6.57
C LYS A 296 7.32 21.27 -7.38
N ILE A 297 6.54 20.19 -7.35
CA ILE A 297 6.90 18.90 -7.95
C ILE A 297 6.03 18.60 -9.17
N GLY A 298 4.72 18.85 -9.06
CA GLY A 298 3.73 18.56 -10.10
C GLY A 298 2.39 18.16 -9.50
N SER A 299 1.34 18.15 -10.32
CA SER A 299 -0.02 17.86 -9.88
C SER A 299 -0.11 16.60 -9.02
N TYR A 300 -0.93 16.63 -7.96
CA TYR A 300 -1.20 15.46 -7.13
C TYR A 300 -1.71 14.29 -8.00
N PRO A 301 -1.13 13.09 -7.88
CA PRO A 301 -1.35 12.01 -8.85
C PRO A 301 -2.71 11.31 -8.75
N PHE A 302 -3.46 11.52 -7.66
CA PHE A 302 -4.75 10.83 -7.43
C PHE A 302 -5.89 11.84 -7.22
N SER A 303 -7.13 11.41 -7.43
CA SER A 303 -8.33 12.26 -7.18
C SER A 303 -8.70 12.39 -5.69
N GLN A 304 -8.19 11.49 -4.84
CA GLN A 304 -8.49 11.40 -3.42
C GLN A 304 -7.23 11.16 -2.61
N LEU A 305 -7.19 11.75 -1.41
CA LEU A 305 -6.22 11.47 -0.37
C LEU A 305 -6.98 11.17 0.92
N LYS A 306 -6.76 10.01 1.48
CA LYS A 306 -7.28 9.65 2.80
C LYS A 306 -6.13 9.60 3.78
N ILE A 307 -6.30 10.23 4.93
CA ILE A 307 -5.38 10.18 6.05
C ILE A 307 -6.15 9.54 7.20
N VAL A 308 -5.70 8.37 7.61
CA VAL A 308 -6.36 7.60 8.67
C VAL A 308 -5.46 7.54 9.88
N HIS A 309 -5.94 8.08 10.99
CA HIS A 309 -5.26 7.95 12.28
C HIS A 309 -5.49 6.55 12.85
N CYS A 310 -4.42 5.78 12.97
CA CYS A 310 -4.42 4.35 13.23
C CYS A 310 -3.67 4.00 14.53
N PHE A 311 -3.88 2.80 15.04
CA PHE A 311 -3.13 2.28 16.17
C PHE A 311 -1.83 1.61 15.68
N MET A 312 -0.81 2.42 15.42
CA MET A 312 0.53 1.97 15.03
C MET A 312 1.58 2.99 15.50
N ASP A 313 2.82 2.56 15.65
CA ASP A 313 3.90 3.40 16.18
C ASP A 313 4.54 4.32 15.12
N SER A 314 4.24 4.09 13.84
CA SER A 314 4.82 4.79 12.69
C SER A 314 3.73 5.35 11.78
N ALA A 315 4.09 5.76 10.58
CA ALA A 315 3.18 6.14 9.51
C ALA A 315 3.46 5.32 8.26
N MET A 316 2.53 5.32 7.27
CA MET A 316 2.65 4.57 6.01
C MET A 316 1.92 5.26 4.87
N GLU A 317 2.49 5.21 3.68
CA GLU A 317 2.21 6.02 2.52
C GLU A 317 1.51 5.30 1.36
N TYR A 318 0.52 4.48 1.58
CA TYR A 318 -0.16 3.78 0.47
C TYR A 318 -0.72 4.76 -0.57
N PRO A 319 -0.81 4.36 -1.87
CA PRO A 319 -1.30 5.24 -2.93
C PRO A 319 -2.69 5.83 -2.65
N GLY A 320 -2.77 7.14 -2.38
CA GLY A 320 -4.00 7.83 -2.00
C GLY A 320 -4.56 7.51 -0.61
N LEU A 321 -3.79 6.80 0.24
CA LEU A 321 -4.14 6.44 1.62
C LEU A 321 -2.89 6.50 2.50
N CYS A 322 -2.81 7.47 3.41
CA CYS A 322 -1.78 7.53 4.43
C CYS A 322 -2.34 7.01 5.76
N MET A 323 -1.67 6.05 6.37
CA MET A 323 -1.94 5.66 7.74
C MET A 323 -1.00 6.44 8.66
N ILE A 324 -1.54 7.17 9.62
CA ILE A 324 -0.76 7.96 10.59
C ILE A 324 -0.98 7.37 11.99
N GLY A 325 0.09 6.98 12.63
CA GLY A 325 0.00 6.45 13.99
C GLY A 325 -0.58 7.46 14.98
N MET A 326 -1.47 6.98 15.86
CA MET A 326 -1.95 7.80 16.99
C MET A 326 -0.77 8.14 17.90
N PRO A 327 -0.75 9.34 18.52
CA PRO A 327 0.34 9.79 19.39
C PRO A 327 0.61 8.83 20.55
N ASP A 328 -0.45 8.28 21.13
CA ASP A 328 -0.37 7.18 22.10
C ASP A 328 -1.20 6.01 21.55
N VAL A 329 -0.51 4.95 21.15
CA VAL A 329 -1.14 3.73 20.62
C VAL A 329 -1.87 2.91 21.69
N THR A 330 -1.73 3.29 22.96
CA THR A 330 -2.43 2.63 24.08
C THR A 330 -3.69 3.37 24.51
N ASP A 331 -3.75 4.67 24.25
CA ASP A 331 -4.92 5.50 24.54
C ASP A 331 -5.05 6.65 23.53
N PHE A 332 -5.87 6.46 22.52
CA PHE A 332 -6.13 7.43 21.45
C PHE A 332 -6.68 8.79 21.95
N ARG A 333 -7.08 8.88 23.22
CA ARG A 333 -7.59 10.12 23.85
C ARG A 333 -6.47 11.02 24.37
N LYS A 334 -5.24 10.50 24.47
CA LYS A 334 -4.09 11.25 24.95
C LYS A 334 -3.46 12.08 23.82
N ILE A 335 -4.00 13.27 23.60
CA ILE A 335 -3.47 14.25 22.65
C ILE A 335 -2.90 15.42 23.46
N ASP A 336 -1.59 15.57 23.43
CA ASP A 336 -0.84 16.63 24.07
C ASP A 336 -0.12 17.54 23.07
N LYS A 337 0.72 18.45 23.55
CA LYS A 337 1.45 19.37 22.69
C LYS A 337 2.42 18.65 21.76
N ASP A 338 3.07 17.59 22.19
CA ASP A 338 4.04 16.85 21.40
C ASP A 338 3.37 16.04 20.30
N SER A 339 2.09 15.68 20.50
CA SER A 339 1.25 15.03 19.49
C SER A 339 1.12 15.85 18.23
N TYR A 340 1.03 17.19 18.34
CA TYR A 340 0.97 18.10 17.19
C TYR A 340 2.32 18.15 16.45
N GLY A 341 3.44 18.07 17.16
CA GLY A 341 4.78 17.98 16.54
C GLY A 341 4.94 16.72 15.72
N LYS A 342 4.40 15.59 16.18
CA LYS A 342 4.38 14.32 15.41
C LYS A 342 3.54 14.46 14.14
N LEU A 343 2.39 15.16 14.17
CA LEU A 343 1.62 15.44 12.97
C LEU A 343 2.39 16.28 11.95
N GLU A 344 3.07 17.33 12.43
CA GLU A 344 3.90 18.21 11.59
C GLU A 344 5.03 17.43 10.88
N ALA A 345 5.54 16.39 11.51
CA ALA A 345 6.54 15.51 10.91
C ALA A 345 5.93 14.50 9.93
N HIS A 346 4.93 13.72 10.38
CA HIS A 346 4.44 12.57 9.63
C HIS A 346 3.52 12.96 8.47
N VAL A 347 2.55 13.86 8.66
CA VAL A 347 1.54 14.14 7.63
C VAL A 347 2.17 14.66 6.33
N PRO A 348 3.05 15.68 6.33
CA PRO A 348 3.71 16.11 5.09
C PRO A 348 4.64 15.05 4.51
N HIS A 349 5.31 14.25 5.36
CA HIS A 349 6.21 13.18 4.94
C HIS A 349 5.45 12.11 4.12
N GLU A 350 4.38 11.55 4.69
CA GLU A 350 3.56 10.53 4.00
C GLU A 350 2.88 11.07 2.73
N ILE A 351 2.55 12.37 2.71
CA ILE A 351 2.02 13.00 1.51
C ILE A 351 3.08 13.16 0.43
N ALA A 352 4.34 13.42 0.78
CA ALA A 352 5.43 13.49 -0.20
C ALA A 352 5.62 12.17 -0.95
N HIS A 353 5.41 11.05 -0.30
CA HIS A 353 5.46 9.71 -0.90
C HIS A 353 4.37 9.47 -1.96
N GLN A 354 3.36 10.31 -2.05
CA GLN A 354 2.38 10.20 -3.14
C GLN A 354 3.01 10.50 -4.51
N TRP A 355 4.09 11.30 -4.54
CA TRP A 355 4.93 11.52 -5.71
C TRP A 355 6.12 10.54 -5.74
N PHE A 356 6.85 10.42 -4.61
CA PHE A 356 8.06 9.60 -4.47
C PHE A 356 7.72 8.27 -3.80
N TYR A 357 7.44 7.27 -4.49
CA TYR A 357 6.94 5.93 -4.24
C TYR A 357 5.65 5.65 -5.00
N ALA A 358 4.52 6.31 -4.70
CA ALA A 358 3.25 5.96 -5.30
C ALA A 358 3.24 6.22 -6.83
N ALA A 359 3.65 7.41 -7.28
CA ALA A 359 3.73 7.75 -8.69
C ALA A 359 5.07 7.33 -9.32
N ILE A 360 6.19 7.63 -8.66
CA ILE A 360 7.55 7.32 -9.10
C ILE A 360 8.13 6.26 -8.16
N GLY A 361 8.15 5.00 -8.59
CA GLY A 361 8.70 3.92 -7.78
C GLY A 361 10.22 3.88 -7.78
N ASN A 362 10.76 3.21 -6.79
CA ASN A 362 12.17 2.83 -6.71
C ASN A 362 12.36 1.42 -7.28
N ASP A 363 13.52 1.16 -7.83
CA ASP A 363 13.97 -0.17 -8.29
C ASP A 363 14.90 -0.81 -7.26
#